data_ff582b95bcbffccc33cdd40b65325bbb
#
_entry.id   ff582b95bcbffccc33cdd40b65325bbb
#
_cell.length_a   1.000
_cell.length_b   1.000
_cell.length_c   1.000
_cell.angle_alpha   90.00
_cell.angle_beta   90.00
_cell.angle_gamma   90.00
#
_symmetry.space_group_name_H-M   'P 1'
#
loop_
_entity.id
_entity.type
_entity.pdbx_description
1 polymer ?
#
loop_
_entity_poly.entity_id
_entity_poly.type
_entity_poly.pdbx_seq_one_letter_code
_entity_poly.pdbx_strand_id
1 'polypeptide(L)'
;MDQHFLTPLFAPSSIIVFAGTKEERADNPAYRDAINLIDAFKAQEYKGKVFFLDVDHSEGSLSDLIHAGSDLAIIALPPAEIMEALEAAGRMRCKSALVLSAGISPDMANEMRQVARRSNMFLLGPNSRGFQRPNLGLNAGVVGPMAEKGPLALVSQSGALTAALLDWARPNHIGFSTIISLGPHTCVDMAQTLDF
;
A
#
# COMPACT_ATOMS: atom_id res chain seq x y z
N MET A 1 7.30 15.35 -20.31
CA MET A 1 6.69 15.72 -19.02
C MET A 1 7.42 14.95 -17.95
N ASP A 2 8.01 15.65 -17.02
CA ASP A 2 8.64 14.99 -15.87
C ASP A 2 7.56 14.30 -15.05
N GLN A 3 7.83 13.05 -14.69
CA GLN A 3 6.89 12.24 -13.91
C GLN A 3 6.86 12.76 -12.47
N HIS A 4 5.67 12.96 -11.89
CA HIS A 4 5.54 13.42 -10.50
C HIS A 4 6.25 12.45 -9.54
N PHE A 5 6.91 12.97 -8.49
CA PHE A 5 7.73 12.17 -7.57
C PHE A 5 6.93 11.10 -6.80
N LEU A 6 5.62 11.29 -6.60
CA LEU A 6 4.73 10.29 -6.00
C LEU A 6 4.13 9.28 -7.00
N THR A 7 4.49 9.36 -8.29
CA THR A 7 4.00 8.37 -9.27
C THR A 7 4.34 6.94 -8.88
N PRO A 8 5.56 6.61 -8.37
CA PRO A 8 5.85 5.26 -7.92
C PRO A 8 4.94 4.77 -6.79
N LEU A 9 4.40 5.67 -5.97
CA LEU A 9 3.47 5.34 -4.89
C LEU A 9 2.04 5.14 -5.39
N PHE A 10 1.49 6.11 -6.15
CA PHE A 10 0.07 6.13 -6.50
C PHE A 10 -0.27 5.66 -7.91
N ALA A 11 0.72 5.51 -8.78
CA ALA A 11 0.57 4.93 -10.12
C ALA A 11 1.75 4.00 -10.44
N PRO A 12 2.04 3.00 -9.56
CA PRO A 12 3.16 2.10 -9.75
C PRO A 12 3.00 1.27 -11.01
N SER A 13 4.11 0.85 -11.62
CA SER A 13 4.15 -0.14 -12.69
C SER A 13 4.49 -1.54 -12.16
N SER A 14 5.06 -1.59 -10.96
CA SER A 14 5.43 -2.83 -10.28
C SER A 14 5.20 -2.71 -8.77
N ILE A 15 4.67 -3.78 -8.18
CA ILE A 15 4.30 -3.84 -6.76
C ILE A 15 4.89 -5.13 -6.17
N ILE A 16 5.50 -5.00 -5.00
CA ILE A 16 5.88 -6.13 -4.14
C ILE A 16 4.98 -6.10 -2.91
N VAL A 17 4.39 -7.23 -2.56
CA VAL A 17 3.49 -7.36 -1.40
C VAL A 17 4.12 -8.28 -0.37
N PHE A 18 4.34 -7.75 0.82
CA PHE A 18 4.74 -8.49 2.02
C PHE A 18 3.48 -8.78 2.83
N ALA A 19 3.03 -10.03 2.82
CA ALA A 19 1.76 -10.44 3.42
C ALA A 19 1.87 -11.68 4.33
N GLY A 20 3.08 -12.14 4.62
CA GLY A 20 3.34 -13.39 5.34
C GLY A 20 3.02 -14.64 4.52
N THR A 21 3.36 -15.80 5.06
CA THR A 21 3.08 -17.10 4.45
C THR A 21 1.61 -17.48 4.55
N LYS A 22 1.19 -18.49 3.81
CA LYS A 22 -0.19 -19.01 3.89
C LYS A 22 -0.47 -19.60 5.27
N GLU A 23 0.51 -20.26 5.86
CA GLU A 23 0.47 -20.87 7.19
C GLU A 23 0.34 -19.81 8.27
N GLU A 24 1.12 -18.74 8.22
CA GLU A 24 1.07 -17.62 9.15
C GLU A 24 -0.27 -16.89 9.11
N ARG A 25 -0.88 -16.77 7.93
CA ARG A 25 -2.20 -16.14 7.75
C ARG A 25 -3.34 -17.04 8.22
N ALA A 26 -3.14 -18.38 8.28
CA ALA A 26 -4.17 -19.31 8.67
C ALA A 26 -4.55 -19.08 10.13
N ASP A 27 -5.82 -18.77 10.36
CA ASP A 27 -6.40 -18.57 11.71
C ASP A 27 -5.74 -17.49 12.58
N ASN A 28 -4.92 -16.60 11.98
CA ASN A 28 -4.26 -15.51 12.70
C ASN A 28 -4.88 -14.15 12.38
N PRO A 29 -5.64 -13.55 13.34
CA PRO A 29 -6.29 -12.25 13.14
C PRO A 29 -5.33 -11.10 12.84
N ALA A 30 -4.05 -11.23 13.20
CA ALA A 30 -3.02 -10.21 12.94
C ALA A 30 -2.75 -10.03 11.44
N TYR A 31 -3.06 -11.02 10.61
CA TYR A 31 -2.91 -10.97 9.15
C TYR A 31 -4.21 -10.65 8.38
N ARG A 32 -5.25 -10.17 9.06
CA ARG A 32 -6.54 -9.83 8.41
C ARG A 32 -6.37 -8.86 7.25
N ASP A 33 -5.54 -7.81 7.42
CA ASP A 33 -5.30 -6.83 6.37
C ASP A 33 -4.55 -7.45 5.18
N ALA A 34 -3.64 -8.41 5.42
CA ALA A 34 -2.98 -9.18 4.38
C ALA A 34 -3.97 -10.00 3.55
N ILE A 35 -4.89 -10.71 4.20
CA ILE A 35 -5.93 -11.52 3.54
C ILE A 35 -6.82 -10.63 2.68
N ASN A 36 -7.33 -9.52 3.25
CA ASN A 36 -8.17 -8.56 2.52
C ASN A 36 -7.46 -7.96 1.31
N LEU A 37 -6.16 -7.64 1.45
CA LEU A 37 -5.35 -7.10 0.38
C LEU A 37 -5.15 -8.12 -0.75
N ILE A 38 -4.82 -9.38 -0.42
CA ILE A 38 -4.67 -10.46 -1.39
C ILE A 38 -5.96 -10.67 -2.18
N ASP A 39 -7.11 -10.67 -1.50
CA ASP A 39 -8.40 -10.83 -2.15
C ASP A 39 -8.76 -9.63 -3.04
N ALA A 40 -8.40 -8.41 -2.62
CA ALA A 40 -8.52 -7.23 -3.45
C ALA A 40 -7.67 -7.35 -4.73
N PHE A 41 -6.43 -7.85 -4.63
CA PHE A 41 -5.56 -8.06 -5.79
C PHE A 41 -6.05 -9.14 -6.73
N LYS A 42 -6.70 -10.20 -6.24
CA LYS A 42 -7.32 -11.23 -7.09
C LYS A 42 -8.55 -10.72 -7.86
N ALA A 43 -9.27 -9.77 -7.27
CA ALA A 43 -10.54 -9.27 -7.83
C ALA A 43 -10.36 -8.08 -8.78
N GLN A 44 -9.15 -7.55 -8.96
CA GLN A 44 -8.91 -6.32 -9.72
C GLN A 44 -8.29 -6.56 -11.09
N GLU A 45 -8.42 -5.55 -11.99
CA GLU A 45 -7.91 -5.57 -13.35
C GLU A 45 -6.60 -4.80 -13.54
N TYR A 46 -5.83 -4.63 -12.49
CA TYR A 46 -4.57 -3.90 -12.53
C TYR A 46 -3.58 -4.53 -13.53
N LYS A 47 -2.98 -3.70 -14.39
CA LYS A 47 -2.10 -4.16 -15.49
C LYS A 47 -0.61 -4.20 -15.13
N GLY A 48 -0.22 -3.61 -14.00
CA GLY A 48 1.16 -3.65 -13.52
C GLY A 48 1.57 -5.03 -13.00
N LYS A 49 2.87 -5.20 -12.80
CA LYS A 49 3.41 -6.44 -12.22
C LYS A 49 3.17 -6.46 -10.72
N VAL A 50 2.67 -7.57 -10.19
CA VAL A 50 2.48 -7.77 -8.74
C VAL A 50 3.20 -9.05 -8.33
N PHE A 51 4.03 -8.94 -7.30
CA PHE A 51 4.79 -10.04 -6.73
C PHE A 51 4.44 -10.16 -5.25
N PHE A 52 4.01 -11.34 -4.84
CA PHE A 52 3.81 -11.66 -3.44
C PHE A 52 5.08 -12.31 -2.91
N LEU A 53 5.69 -11.70 -1.90
CA LEU A 53 6.78 -12.31 -1.18
C LEU A 53 6.20 -13.22 -0.12
N ASP A 54 6.18 -14.50 -0.45
CA ASP A 54 5.98 -15.59 0.47
C ASP A 54 7.37 -16.17 0.77
N VAL A 55 7.74 -16.26 2.02
CA VAL A 55 9.11 -16.70 2.41
C VAL A 55 9.38 -18.13 1.92
N ASP A 56 8.33 -18.91 1.65
CA ASP A 56 8.43 -20.29 1.18
C ASP A 56 8.45 -20.45 -0.34
N HIS A 57 8.20 -19.41 -1.13
CA HIS A 57 8.17 -19.47 -2.60
C HIS A 57 9.27 -18.62 -3.23
N SER A 58 10.52 -18.91 -2.87
CA SER A 58 11.71 -18.35 -3.55
C SER A 58 11.98 -19.05 -4.91
N GLU A 59 10.96 -19.25 -5.73
CA GLU A 59 11.15 -19.73 -7.08
C GLU A 59 11.50 -18.57 -8.03
N GLY A 60 12.80 -18.49 -8.37
CA GLY A 60 13.29 -17.94 -9.62
C GLY A 60 13.17 -16.44 -9.89
N SER A 61 12.26 -15.74 -9.23
CA SER A 61 11.89 -14.34 -9.55
C SER A 61 12.49 -13.29 -8.60
N LEU A 62 13.01 -13.69 -7.44
CA LEU A 62 13.52 -12.75 -6.43
C LEU A 62 14.81 -12.07 -6.90
N SER A 63 15.66 -12.77 -7.65
CA SER A 63 16.90 -12.21 -8.19
C SER A 63 16.64 -11.10 -9.20
N ASP A 64 15.64 -11.26 -10.03
CA ASP A 64 15.24 -10.24 -11.03
C ASP A 64 14.64 -9.00 -10.36
N LEU A 65 13.90 -9.19 -9.27
CA LEU A 65 13.33 -8.11 -8.46
C LEU A 65 14.39 -7.33 -7.69
N ILE A 66 15.37 -8.01 -7.11
CA ILE A 66 16.49 -7.38 -6.38
C ILE A 66 17.31 -6.49 -7.32
N HIS A 67 17.43 -6.85 -8.59
CA HIS A 67 18.24 -6.11 -9.57
C HIS A 67 17.47 -4.97 -10.26
N ALA A 68 16.15 -5.12 -10.47
CA ALA A 68 15.34 -4.14 -11.21
C ALA A 68 14.76 -3.04 -10.30
N GLY A 69 14.64 -3.27 -9.00
CA GLY A 69 13.84 -2.44 -8.09
C GLY A 69 12.34 -2.56 -8.37
N SER A 70 11.52 -2.06 -7.47
CA SER A 70 10.07 -1.96 -7.67
C SER A 70 9.58 -0.55 -7.37
N ASP A 71 8.47 -0.15 -7.97
CA ASP A 71 7.90 1.15 -7.68
C ASP A 71 7.31 1.20 -6.27
N LEU A 72 6.59 0.16 -5.85
CA LEU A 72 5.86 0.14 -4.59
C LEU A 72 6.07 -1.18 -3.83
N ALA A 73 6.44 -1.07 -2.55
CA ALA A 73 6.31 -2.15 -1.57
C ALA A 73 5.05 -1.96 -0.75
N ILE A 74 4.19 -2.97 -0.62
CA ILE A 74 3.02 -2.95 0.27
C ILE A 74 3.29 -3.92 1.42
N ILE A 75 3.23 -3.41 2.65
CA ILE A 75 3.50 -4.18 3.87
C ILE A 75 2.20 -4.31 4.66
N ALA A 76 1.70 -5.53 4.76
CA ALA A 76 0.50 -5.91 5.49
C ALA A 76 0.82 -7.02 6.50
N LEU A 77 1.76 -6.76 7.39
CA LEU A 77 2.33 -7.69 8.37
C LEU A 77 2.00 -7.25 9.79
N PRO A 78 2.06 -8.15 10.77
CA PRO A 78 2.02 -7.79 12.20
C PRO A 78 3.13 -6.80 12.56
N PRO A 79 2.95 -5.96 13.62
CA PRO A 79 3.92 -4.93 14.00
C PRO A 79 5.36 -5.42 14.18
N ALA A 80 5.55 -6.63 14.69
CA ALA A 80 6.88 -7.19 14.94
C ALA A 80 7.71 -7.45 13.67
N GLU A 81 7.06 -7.61 12.52
CA GLU A 81 7.70 -7.99 11.24
C GLU A 81 7.88 -6.80 10.28
N ILE A 82 7.25 -5.65 10.58
CA ILE A 82 7.23 -4.51 9.66
C ILE A 82 8.62 -3.95 9.40
N MET A 83 9.45 -3.82 10.44
CA MET A 83 10.78 -3.21 10.31
C MET A 83 11.66 -4.03 9.37
N GLU A 84 11.65 -5.35 9.50
CA GLU A 84 12.41 -6.25 8.64
C GLU A 84 11.93 -6.17 7.18
N ALA A 85 10.61 -6.17 6.97
CA ALA A 85 10.02 -6.02 5.63
C ALA A 85 10.35 -4.66 4.99
N LEU A 86 10.32 -3.58 5.78
CA LEU A 86 10.63 -2.24 5.29
C LEU A 86 12.11 -2.10 4.91
N GLU A 87 13.01 -2.68 5.69
CA GLU A 87 14.43 -2.76 5.37
C GLU A 87 14.69 -3.63 4.15
N ALA A 88 13.98 -4.75 4.01
CA ALA A 88 14.05 -5.59 2.82
C ALA A 88 13.62 -4.83 1.57
N ALA A 89 12.48 -4.08 1.64
CA ALA A 89 12.04 -3.21 0.56
C ALA A 89 13.11 -2.17 0.17
N GLY A 90 13.81 -1.59 1.17
CA GLY A 90 14.93 -0.68 0.94
C GLY A 90 16.10 -1.35 0.22
N ARG A 91 16.50 -2.56 0.65
CA ARG A 91 17.57 -3.34 -0.03
C ARG A 91 17.17 -3.70 -1.47
N MET A 92 15.89 -3.95 -1.72
CA MET A 92 15.33 -4.22 -3.05
C MET A 92 15.14 -2.95 -3.89
N ARG A 93 15.57 -1.79 -3.40
CA ARG A 93 15.47 -0.49 -4.08
C ARG A 93 14.05 -0.11 -4.48
N CYS A 94 13.06 -0.46 -3.64
CA CYS A 94 11.71 0.05 -3.82
C CYS A 94 11.70 1.58 -3.70
N LYS A 95 10.98 2.25 -4.59
CA LYS A 95 10.90 3.72 -4.61
C LYS A 95 9.92 4.26 -3.57
N SER A 96 8.94 3.45 -3.20
CA SER A 96 7.92 3.80 -2.21
C SER A 96 7.49 2.59 -1.40
N ALA A 97 6.97 2.84 -0.21
CA ALA A 97 6.38 1.84 0.67
C ALA A 97 5.02 2.30 1.20
N LEU A 98 4.07 1.37 1.25
CA LEU A 98 2.78 1.52 1.89
C LEU A 98 2.70 0.55 3.06
N VAL A 99 2.48 1.06 4.29
CA VAL A 99 2.33 0.24 5.49
C VAL A 99 0.88 0.35 5.99
N LEU A 100 0.14 -0.75 5.85
CA LEU A 100 -1.27 -0.84 6.23
C LEU A 100 -1.45 -1.05 7.73
N SER A 101 -0.52 -1.74 8.35
CA SER A 101 -0.61 -2.24 9.73
C SER A 101 -0.87 -1.13 10.74
N ALA A 102 -1.77 -1.42 11.67
CA ALA A 102 -2.13 -0.58 12.80
C ALA A 102 -1.39 -1.01 14.08
N GLY A 103 -1.57 -0.26 15.17
CA GLY A 103 -0.96 -0.59 16.47
C GLY A 103 0.53 -0.25 16.57
N ILE A 104 1.02 0.61 15.70
CA ILE A 104 2.42 1.05 15.67
C ILE A 104 2.64 2.18 16.67
N SER A 105 3.64 2.05 17.52
CA SER A 105 4.02 3.11 18.47
C SER A 105 4.63 4.31 17.75
N PRO A 106 4.59 5.52 18.35
CA PRO A 106 5.25 6.70 17.80
C PRO A 106 6.75 6.51 17.56
N ASP A 107 7.43 5.79 18.45
CA ASP A 107 8.86 5.51 18.33
C ASP A 107 9.14 4.60 17.13
N MET A 108 8.41 3.51 16.99
CA MET A 108 8.52 2.64 15.82
C MET A 108 8.19 3.37 14.53
N ALA A 109 7.17 4.24 14.52
CA ALA A 109 6.85 5.07 13.36
C ALA A 109 7.99 6.05 13.01
N ASN A 110 8.73 6.57 14.02
CA ASN A 110 9.94 7.38 13.81
C ASN A 110 11.07 6.55 13.16
N GLU A 111 11.29 5.33 13.66
CA GLU A 111 12.30 4.42 13.10
C GLU A 111 11.97 4.06 11.64
N MET A 112 10.70 3.75 11.34
CA MET A 112 10.24 3.49 9.97
C MET A 112 10.52 4.69 9.04
N ARG A 113 10.27 5.92 9.50
CA ARG A 113 10.60 7.13 8.73
C ARG A 113 12.10 7.27 8.47
N GLN A 114 12.95 6.89 9.45
CA GLN A 114 14.40 6.90 9.27
C GLN A 114 14.85 5.86 8.23
N VAL A 115 14.29 4.64 8.27
CA VAL A 115 14.57 3.61 7.28
C VAL A 115 14.16 4.09 5.88
N ALA A 116 12.95 4.61 5.74
CA ALA A 116 12.46 5.13 4.45
C ALA A 116 13.37 6.24 3.90
N ARG A 117 13.79 7.20 4.73
CA ARG A 117 14.71 8.28 4.34
C ARG A 117 16.08 7.75 3.90
N ARG A 118 16.67 6.82 4.68
CA ARG A 118 17.98 6.22 4.34
C ARG A 118 17.94 5.44 3.03
N SER A 119 16.79 4.83 2.74
CA SER A 119 16.56 4.07 1.51
C SER A 119 16.02 4.91 0.35
N ASN A 120 15.85 6.22 0.55
CA ASN A 120 15.26 7.15 -0.42
C ASN A 120 13.88 6.70 -0.92
N MET A 121 13.06 6.17 -0.01
CA MET A 121 11.69 5.71 -0.27
C MET A 121 10.65 6.71 0.24
N PHE A 122 9.57 6.91 -0.52
CA PHE A 122 8.38 7.59 -0.03
C PHE A 122 7.55 6.61 0.80
N LEU A 123 7.17 7.00 2.02
CA LEU A 123 6.44 6.14 2.95
C LEU A 123 5.02 6.68 3.19
N LEU A 124 4.03 5.87 2.87
CA LEU A 124 2.62 6.07 3.22
C LEU A 124 2.24 5.13 4.37
N GLY A 125 1.65 5.66 5.44
CA GLY A 125 1.43 4.93 6.68
C GLY A 125 2.58 5.11 7.69
N PRO A 126 2.61 4.36 8.79
CA PRO A 126 1.75 3.22 9.15
C PRO A 126 0.29 3.61 9.44
N ASN A 127 -0.53 2.59 9.71
CA ASN A 127 -1.95 2.75 9.97
C ASN A 127 -2.71 3.49 8.84
N SER A 128 -2.23 3.34 7.61
CA SER A 128 -2.94 3.72 6.40
C SER A 128 -3.93 2.61 6.04
N ARG A 129 -5.11 2.96 5.52
CA ARG A 129 -6.01 1.96 4.91
C ARG A 129 -5.72 1.76 3.43
N GLY A 130 -4.61 2.33 2.93
CA GLY A 130 -4.19 2.23 1.55
C GLY A 130 -4.86 3.24 0.62
N PHE A 131 -4.87 2.91 -0.65
CA PHE A 131 -5.43 3.78 -1.68
C PHE A 131 -6.10 2.98 -2.80
N GLN A 132 -6.98 3.66 -3.55
CA GLN A 132 -7.56 3.13 -4.78
C GLN A 132 -7.35 4.11 -5.93
N ARG A 133 -7.04 3.58 -7.10
CA ARG A 133 -6.96 4.29 -8.38
C ARG A 133 -7.88 3.58 -9.38
N PRO A 134 -9.19 3.84 -9.35
CA PRO A 134 -10.16 3.14 -10.18
C PRO A 134 -9.83 3.18 -11.67
N ASN A 135 -9.30 4.30 -12.19
CA ASN A 135 -8.89 4.42 -13.58
C ASN A 135 -7.72 3.49 -13.98
N LEU A 136 -6.89 3.08 -13.01
CA LEU A 136 -5.81 2.11 -13.22
C LEU A 136 -6.24 0.67 -12.91
N GLY A 137 -7.46 0.48 -12.44
CA GLY A 137 -7.92 -0.80 -11.90
C GLY A 137 -7.16 -1.24 -10.66
N LEU A 138 -6.58 -0.30 -9.89
CA LEU A 138 -5.72 -0.59 -8.74
C LEU A 138 -6.42 -0.29 -7.41
N ASN A 139 -6.57 -1.33 -6.60
CA ASN A 139 -6.94 -1.26 -5.19
C ASN A 139 -5.78 -1.77 -4.33
N ALA A 140 -4.96 -0.86 -3.86
CA ALA A 140 -3.85 -1.12 -2.95
C ALA A 140 -4.26 -0.80 -1.50
N GLY A 141 -5.44 -1.24 -1.08
CA GLY A 141 -6.01 -0.89 0.21
C GLY A 141 -6.98 -1.92 0.77
N VAL A 142 -7.43 -1.64 1.99
CA VAL A 142 -8.31 -2.51 2.79
C VAL A 142 -9.59 -1.77 3.24
N VAL A 143 -10.01 -0.76 2.50
CA VAL A 143 -11.25 0.01 2.78
C VAL A 143 -12.50 -0.57 2.12
N GLY A 144 -12.39 -1.69 1.43
CA GLY A 144 -13.50 -2.34 0.75
C GLY A 144 -13.28 -2.54 -0.75
N PRO A 145 -14.32 -2.93 -1.49
CA PRO A 145 -14.25 -3.14 -2.93
C PRO A 145 -13.82 -1.89 -3.69
N MET A 146 -13.32 -2.08 -4.91
CA MET A 146 -12.98 -0.98 -5.82
C MET A 146 -14.17 -0.04 -6.01
N ALA A 147 -13.92 1.27 -5.89
CA ALA A 147 -14.90 2.29 -6.19
C ALA A 147 -15.16 2.41 -7.69
N GLU A 148 -16.33 2.94 -8.06
CA GLU A 148 -16.63 3.29 -9.45
C GLU A 148 -15.68 4.38 -9.96
N LYS A 149 -15.39 4.35 -11.26
CA LYS A 149 -14.59 5.37 -11.94
C LYS A 149 -15.36 6.69 -12.02
N GLY A 150 -14.70 7.78 -11.67
CA GLY A 150 -15.30 9.10 -11.72
C GLY A 150 -14.30 10.23 -11.47
N PRO A 151 -14.75 11.48 -11.40
CA PRO A 151 -13.87 12.64 -11.35
C PRO A 151 -13.41 13.02 -9.94
N LEU A 152 -14.02 12.49 -8.88
CA LEU A 152 -13.74 12.94 -7.52
C LEU A 152 -12.43 12.36 -6.99
N ALA A 153 -11.70 13.17 -6.23
CA ALA A 153 -10.59 12.70 -5.40
C ALA A 153 -10.98 12.78 -3.92
N LEU A 154 -10.69 11.70 -3.18
CA LEU A 154 -10.89 11.63 -1.74
C LEU A 154 -9.54 11.40 -1.05
N VAL A 155 -9.10 12.36 -0.25
CA VAL A 155 -7.91 12.23 0.59
C VAL A 155 -8.31 12.43 2.04
N SER A 156 -8.00 11.47 2.91
CA SER A 156 -8.41 11.51 4.31
C SER A 156 -7.35 10.88 5.22
N GLN A 157 -7.21 11.40 6.43
CA GLN A 157 -6.44 10.75 7.49
C GLN A 157 -7.27 9.72 8.27
N SER A 158 -8.59 9.72 8.10
CA SER A 158 -9.49 8.81 8.79
C SER A 158 -9.90 7.65 7.90
N GLY A 159 -9.39 6.45 8.19
CA GLY A 159 -9.80 5.23 7.49
C GLY A 159 -11.28 4.91 7.65
N ALA A 160 -11.87 5.17 8.84
CA ALA A 160 -13.30 4.97 9.09
C ALA A 160 -14.18 5.91 8.25
N LEU A 161 -13.79 7.19 8.14
CA LEU A 161 -14.49 8.14 7.28
C LEU A 161 -14.38 7.75 5.82
N THR A 162 -13.19 7.33 5.37
CA THR A 162 -12.99 6.83 4.00
C THR A 162 -13.91 5.66 3.69
N ALA A 163 -14.00 4.66 4.58
CA ALA A 163 -14.87 3.51 4.41
C ALA A 163 -16.35 3.91 4.35
N ALA A 164 -16.81 4.76 5.28
CA ALA A 164 -18.20 5.23 5.34
C ALA A 164 -18.59 6.02 4.08
N LEU A 165 -17.70 6.88 3.57
CA LEU A 165 -17.94 7.62 2.33
C LEU A 165 -18.02 6.69 1.12
N LEU A 166 -17.18 5.68 1.03
CA LEU A 166 -17.22 4.70 -0.06
C LEU A 166 -18.49 3.85 -0.01
N ASP A 167 -18.93 3.44 1.19
CA ASP A 167 -20.17 2.69 1.38
C ASP A 167 -21.40 3.53 0.98
N TRP A 168 -21.39 4.82 1.30
CA TRP A 168 -22.43 5.75 0.88
C TRP A 168 -22.38 6.05 -0.63
N ALA A 169 -21.19 6.22 -1.20
CA ALA A 169 -21.01 6.59 -2.61
C ALA A 169 -21.46 5.48 -3.57
N ARG A 170 -21.26 4.21 -3.20
CA ARG A 170 -21.57 3.05 -4.06
C ARG A 170 -23.02 2.98 -4.51
N PRO A 171 -24.04 2.97 -3.61
CA PRO A 171 -25.45 2.94 -4.03
C PRO A 171 -25.91 4.25 -4.69
N ASN A 172 -25.15 5.33 -4.56
CA ASN A 172 -25.44 6.62 -5.19
C ASN A 172 -24.69 6.82 -6.52
N HIS A 173 -23.97 5.81 -7.03
CA HIS A 173 -23.21 5.86 -8.27
C HIS A 173 -22.21 7.03 -8.33
N ILE A 174 -21.58 7.34 -7.19
CA ILE A 174 -20.57 8.38 -7.11
C ILE A 174 -19.20 7.74 -7.35
N GLY A 175 -18.56 8.14 -8.45
CA GLY A 175 -17.27 7.60 -8.87
C GLY A 175 -16.08 8.47 -8.48
N PHE A 176 -14.91 7.83 -8.37
CA PHE A 176 -13.67 8.43 -7.94
C PHE A 176 -12.54 8.23 -8.97
N SER A 177 -11.67 9.23 -9.07
CA SER A 177 -10.40 9.13 -9.77
C SER A 177 -9.30 8.56 -8.85
N THR A 178 -9.39 8.95 -7.57
CA THR A 178 -8.38 8.62 -6.56
C THR A 178 -9.02 8.61 -5.17
N ILE A 179 -8.68 7.60 -4.37
CA ILE A 179 -9.02 7.54 -2.94
C ILE A 179 -7.74 7.23 -2.18
N ILE A 180 -7.36 8.05 -1.21
CA ILE A 180 -6.14 7.89 -0.41
C ILE A 180 -6.47 8.03 1.07
N SER A 181 -6.10 7.00 1.85
CA SER A 181 -6.14 7.03 3.31
C SER A 181 -4.71 7.20 3.83
N LEU A 182 -4.35 8.43 4.21
CA LEU A 182 -2.97 8.77 4.59
C LEU A 182 -2.50 8.04 5.86
N GLY A 183 -3.36 7.93 6.86
CA GLY A 183 -2.94 7.53 8.21
C GLY A 183 -2.32 8.69 9.01
N PRO A 184 -2.05 8.48 10.31
CA PRO A 184 -1.66 9.57 11.22
C PRO A 184 -0.17 9.93 11.20
N HIS A 185 0.73 9.06 10.74
CA HIS A 185 2.19 9.19 10.89
C HIS A 185 2.95 8.97 9.57
N THR A 186 2.41 9.43 8.48
CA THR A 186 3.00 9.27 7.15
C THR A 186 4.14 10.25 6.87
N CYS A 187 5.10 9.85 6.02
CA CYS A 187 6.09 10.77 5.46
C CYS A 187 5.53 11.56 4.28
N VAL A 188 4.58 10.98 3.56
CA VAL A 188 3.85 11.66 2.49
C VAL A 188 2.70 12.42 3.14
N ASP A 189 2.72 13.74 3.07
CA ASP A 189 1.72 14.59 3.70
C ASP A 189 0.54 14.93 2.76
N MET A 190 -0.44 15.66 3.32
CA MET A 190 -1.63 16.08 2.60
C MET A 190 -1.29 17.01 1.42
N ALA A 191 -0.35 17.93 1.60
CA ALA A 191 0.02 18.89 0.57
C ALA A 191 0.67 18.19 -0.64
N GLN A 192 1.62 17.30 -0.38
CA GLN A 192 2.25 16.48 -1.42
C GLN A 192 1.25 15.58 -2.16
N THR A 193 0.24 15.07 -1.43
CA THR A 193 -0.80 14.22 -2.00
C THR A 193 -1.77 15.00 -2.88
N LEU A 194 -2.06 16.25 -2.54
CA LEU A 194 -2.92 17.13 -3.34
C LEU A 194 -2.21 17.70 -4.57
N ASP A 195 -0.87 17.76 -4.54
CA ASP A 195 -0.05 18.18 -5.69
C ASP A 195 0.04 17.07 -6.77
N PHE A 196 -0.14 15.81 -6.38
CA PHE A 196 -0.18 14.66 -7.28
C PHE A 196 -1.44 14.61 -8.13
#